data_00da702d4166be14866108329e91a44e
#
_entry.id   00da702d4166be14866108329e91a44e
#
_cell.length_a   1.000
_cell.length_b   1.000
_cell.length_c   1.000
_cell.angle_alpha   90.00
_cell.angle_beta   90.00
_cell.angle_gamma   90.00
#
_symmetry.space_group_name_H-M   'P 1'
#
loop_
_entity.id
_entity.type
_entity.pdbx_description
1 polymer ?
#
loop_
_entity_poly.entity_id
_entity_poly.type
_entity_poly.pdbx_seq_one_letter_code
_entity_poly.pdbx_strand_id
1 'polypeptide(L)'
;MNLSPRGIKSIIAWETGGESYYDRNPEWPGEASGITIGVGWDLGHTPATETSRAWAPHLDAATLAMLVSVSGRKGAAAQEVLPHVRHLVVPWAAALAVFEAVTLPVWYMRTLRIWPQVVELPGDCAAALVSIVFNRGASLTGDRRREMAEIQGLLRVGELKQIPDAIRSMQRLWPDTAGLRRRRREEAELFDAGLVPAGE
;
A
#
# COMPACT_ATOMS: atom_id res chain seq x y z
N MET A 1 -10.45 -9.76 -7.53
CA MET A 1 -9.53 -9.56 -6.39
C MET A 1 -10.19 -10.17 -5.16
N ASN A 2 -9.54 -11.12 -4.50
CA ASN A 2 -10.11 -11.80 -3.32
C ASN A 2 -9.56 -11.16 -2.04
N LEU A 3 -10.01 -9.96 -1.71
CA LEU A 3 -9.68 -9.28 -0.45
C LEU A 3 -10.97 -9.04 0.34
N SER A 4 -10.91 -9.25 1.67
CA SER A 4 -12.05 -8.96 2.53
C SER A 4 -12.24 -7.46 2.73
N PRO A 5 -13.47 -6.98 3.02
CA PRO A 5 -13.71 -5.59 3.40
C PRO A 5 -12.89 -5.16 4.63
N ARG A 6 -12.73 -6.06 5.63
CA ARG A 6 -11.89 -5.84 6.81
C ARG A 6 -10.43 -5.64 6.41
N GLY A 7 -9.91 -6.50 5.55
CA GLY A 7 -8.53 -6.43 5.07
C GLY A 7 -8.25 -5.14 4.30
N ILE A 8 -9.14 -4.72 3.39
CA ILE A 8 -9.03 -3.45 2.67
C ILE A 8 -9.00 -2.27 3.64
N LYS A 9 -9.93 -2.25 4.61
CA LYS A 9 -9.97 -1.20 5.65
C LYS A 9 -8.67 -1.16 6.47
N SER A 10 -8.11 -2.31 6.81
CA SER A 10 -6.84 -2.40 7.54
C SER A 10 -5.68 -1.84 6.72
N ILE A 11 -5.56 -2.18 5.42
CA ILE A 11 -4.52 -1.62 4.54
C ILE A 11 -4.61 -0.09 4.52
N ILE A 12 -5.82 0.46 4.31
CA ILE A 12 -6.04 1.91 4.29
C ILE A 12 -5.62 2.54 5.62
N ALA A 13 -6.01 1.95 6.75
CA ALA A 13 -5.66 2.46 8.08
C ALA A 13 -4.14 2.43 8.33
N TRP A 14 -3.43 1.41 7.86
CA TRP A 14 -1.97 1.33 8.00
C TRP A 14 -1.22 2.33 7.12
N GLU A 15 -1.80 2.77 6.01
CA GLU A 15 -1.19 3.76 5.11
C GLU A 15 -1.49 5.21 5.53
N THR A 16 -2.66 5.48 6.11
CA THR A 16 -3.13 6.84 6.35
C THR A 16 -3.39 7.15 7.84
N GLY A 17 -3.38 6.15 8.71
CA GLY A 17 -3.91 6.29 10.08
C GLY A 17 -5.44 6.35 10.16
N GLY A 18 -6.14 6.24 9.03
CA GLY A 18 -7.58 6.40 8.88
C GLY A 18 -7.98 7.85 8.52
N GLU A 19 -9.27 8.08 8.31
CA GLU A 19 -9.79 9.37 7.82
C GLU A 19 -9.41 10.56 8.70
N SER A 20 -9.38 10.36 10.03
CA SER A 20 -9.06 11.43 11.00
C SER A 20 -7.61 11.90 10.94
N TYR A 21 -6.71 11.08 10.41
CA TYR A 21 -5.28 11.36 10.27
C TYR A 21 -4.85 11.56 8.81
N TYR A 22 -5.79 11.40 7.87
CA TYR A 22 -5.50 11.55 6.46
C TYR A 22 -5.08 12.98 6.14
N ASP A 23 -3.86 13.15 5.61
CA ASP A 23 -3.45 14.44 5.07
C ASP A 23 -4.10 14.64 3.70
N ARG A 24 -4.91 15.70 3.61
CA ARG A 24 -5.64 16.07 2.39
C ARG A 24 -4.79 16.84 1.39
N ASN A 25 -3.62 17.26 1.80
CA ASN A 25 -2.75 18.10 0.97
C ASN A 25 -1.65 17.24 0.33
N PRO A 26 -1.21 17.61 -0.89
CA PRO A 26 -0.02 17.03 -1.48
C PRO A 26 1.21 17.23 -0.59
N GLU A 27 1.97 16.16 -0.39
CA GLU A 27 3.19 16.16 0.41
C GLU A 27 4.37 15.55 -0.37
N TRP A 28 5.59 15.89 0.05
CA TRP A 28 6.79 15.22 -0.42
C TRP A 28 7.44 14.44 0.73
N PRO A 29 7.42 13.09 0.68
CA PRO A 29 7.93 12.25 1.77
C PRO A 29 9.46 12.26 1.91
N GLY A 30 10.16 12.88 0.97
CA GLY A 30 11.63 12.92 0.99
C GLY A 30 12.30 11.94 0.02
N GLU A 31 13.62 11.89 0.09
CA GLU A 31 14.50 11.02 -0.71
C GLU A 31 14.19 11.06 -2.22
N ALA A 32 14.05 9.89 -2.86
CA ALA A 32 13.77 9.75 -4.29
C ALA A 32 12.27 9.77 -4.64
N SER A 33 11.39 10.09 -3.67
CA SER A 33 9.94 10.14 -3.88
C SER A 33 9.53 11.33 -4.73
N GLY A 34 8.38 11.20 -5.40
CA GLY A 34 7.64 12.31 -5.95
C GLY A 34 6.74 12.98 -4.90
N ILE A 35 5.88 13.88 -5.36
CA ILE A 35 4.78 14.40 -4.55
C ILE A 35 3.74 13.30 -4.42
N THR A 36 3.32 13.02 -3.18
CA THR A 36 2.32 11.99 -2.86
C THR A 36 0.97 12.66 -2.58
N ILE A 37 -0.09 12.05 -3.09
CA ILE A 37 -1.49 12.42 -2.84
C ILE A 37 -2.31 11.18 -2.48
N GLY A 38 -3.46 11.39 -1.87
CA GLY A 38 -4.39 10.30 -1.58
C GLY A 38 -3.76 9.20 -0.72
N VAL A 39 -4.09 7.96 -1.00
CA VAL A 39 -3.55 6.78 -0.31
C VAL A 39 -2.35 6.25 -1.10
N GLY A 40 -1.18 6.84 -0.88
CA GLY A 40 0.09 6.37 -1.45
C GLY A 40 0.23 6.55 -2.98
N TRP A 41 -0.46 7.52 -3.58
CA TRP A 41 -0.30 7.83 -5.00
C TRP A 41 0.89 8.78 -5.22
N ASP A 42 2.00 8.23 -5.71
CA ASP A 42 3.21 9.01 -5.99
C ASP A 42 3.19 9.56 -7.42
N LEU A 43 3.00 10.86 -7.54
CA LEU A 43 2.99 11.59 -8.83
C LEU A 43 4.33 11.53 -9.55
N GLY A 44 5.45 11.39 -8.84
CA GLY A 44 6.78 11.30 -9.45
C GLY A 44 7.03 9.96 -10.13
N HIS A 45 6.38 8.91 -9.66
CA HIS A 45 6.52 7.54 -10.18
C HIS A 45 5.35 7.11 -11.06
N THR A 46 4.31 7.95 -11.19
CA THR A 46 3.14 7.68 -12.02
C THR A 46 3.12 8.61 -13.24
N PRO A 47 2.92 8.08 -14.46
CA PRO A 47 2.79 8.89 -15.66
C PRO A 47 1.63 9.90 -15.55
N ALA A 48 1.82 11.10 -16.12
CA ALA A 48 0.81 12.16 -16.13
C ALA A 48 -0.54 11.69 -16.72
N THR A 49 -0.50 10.87 -17.78
CA THR A 49 -1.70 10.29 -18.41
C THR A 49 -2.45 9.33 -17.50
N GLU A 50 -1.73 8.54 -16.71
CA GLU A 50 -2.33 7.62 -15.74
C GLU A 50 -2.95 8.40 -14.57
N THR A 51 -2.23 9.40 -14.04
CA THR A 51 -2.76 10.32 -13.02
C THR A 51 -4.02 11.01 -13.51
N SER A 52 -4.00 11.58 -14.73
CA SER A 52 -5.18 12.23 -15.31
C SER A 52 -6.36 11.26 -15.40
N ARG A 53 -6.15 10.06 -15.93
CA ARG A 53 -7.22 9.07 -16.09
C ARG A 53 -7.82 8.63 -14.75
N ALA A 54 -6.97 8.38 -13.74
CA ALA A 54 -7.41 7.86 -12.45
C ALA A 54 -8.18 8.92 -11.63
N TRP A 55 -7.75 10.18 -11.69
CA TRP A 55 -8.27 11.23 -10.82
C TRP A 55 -9.33 12.13 -11.45
N ALA A 56 -9.47 12.14 -12.79
CA ALA A 56 -10.47 12.97 -13.49
C ALA A 56 -11.92 12.78 -13.02
N PRO A 57 -12.39 11.58 -12.65
CA PRO A 57 -13.74 11.41 -12.12
C PRO A 57 -13.97 11.99 -10.71
N HIS A 58 -12.89 12.36 -10.00
CA HIS A 58 -12.92 12.61 -8.57
C HIS A 58 -12.45 14.01 -8.16
N LEU A 59 -11.81 14.76 -9.09
CA LEU A 59 -11.28 16.10 -8.85
C LEU A 59 -11.79 17.07 -9.93
N ASP A 60 -11.90 18.35 -9.55
CA ASP A 60 -12.16 19.40 -10.54
C ASP A 60 -10.98 19.54 -11.52
N ALA A 61 -11.28 20.11 -12.71
CA ALA A 61 -10.31 20.19 -13.80
C ALA A 61 -9.08 21.05 -13.45
N ALA A 62 -9.24 22.11 -12.63
CA ALA A 62 -8.13 22.99 -12.26
C ALA A 62 -7.18 22.28 -11.28
N THR A 63 -7.72 21.66 -10.23
CA THR A 63 -6.95 20.85 -9.27
C THR A 63 -6.21 19.71 -10.00
N LEU A 64 -6.90 18.98 -10.86
CA LEU A 64 -6.31 17.91 -11.62
C LEU A 64 -5.15 18.38 -12.53
N ALA A 65 -5.35 19.47 -13.26
CA ALA A 65 -4.32 20.03 -14.14
C ALA A 65 -3.05 20.41 -13.37
N MET A 66 -3.19 21.01 -12.19
CA MET A 66 -2.05 21.36 -11.34
C MET A 66 -1.31 20.10 -10.84
N LEU A 67 -2.01 19.07 -10.36
CA LEU A 67 -1.40 17.83 -9.91
C LEU A 67 -0.71 17.09 -11.07
N VAL A 68 -1.31 17.07 -12.25
CA VAL A 68 -0.72 16.47 -13.47
C VAL A 68 0.55 17.22 -13.89
N SER A 69 0.60 18.55 -13.74
CA SER A 69 1.77 19.36 -14.14
C SER A 69 3.06 19.03 -13.36
N VAL A 70 2.94 18.47 -12.18
CA VAL A 70 4.08 18.07 -11.34
C VAL A 70 4.42 16.58 -11.45
N SER A 71 3.69 15.81 -12.28
CA SER A 71 3.97 14.39 -12.52
C SER A 71 5.37 14.18 -13.09
N GLY A 72 6.04 13.10 -12.67
CA GLY A 72 7.41 12.77 -13.08
C GLY A 72 8.50 13.50 -12.30
N ARG A 73 8.17 14.48 -11.45
CA ARG A 73 9.15 15.18 -10.58
C ARG A 73 9.46 14.34 -9.35
N LYS A 74 10.75 14.14 -9.06
CA LYS A 74 11.26 13.29 -7.95
C LYS A 74 12.37 13.98 -7.20
N GLY A 75 12.59 13.59 -5.96
CA GLY A 75 13.68 14.10 -5.14
C GLY A 75 13.63 15.63 -4.99
N ALA A 76 14.74 16.29 -5.18
CA ALA A 76 14.85 17.75 -5.08
C ALA A 76 13.91 18.49 -6.04
N ALA A 77 13.68 17.96 -7.26
CA ALA A 77 12.74 18.56 -8.20
C ALA A 77 11.28 18.47 -7.75
N ALA A 78 10.91 17.42 -7.00
CA ALA A 78 9.59 17.32 -6.37
C ALA A 78 9.46 18.32 -5.21
N GLN A 79 10.49 18.45 -4.39
CA GLN A 79 10.54 19.42 -3.29
C GLN A 79 10.40 20.87 -3.79
N GLU A 80 11.08 21.18 -4.89
CA GLU A 80 11.04 22.53 -5.49
C GLU A 80 9.64 22.92 -5.96
N VAL A 81 8.88 21.97 -6.55
CA VAL A 81 7.54 22.25 -7.09
C VAL A 81 6.41 22.06 -6.07
N LEU A 82 6.68 21.47 -4.91
CA LEU A 82 5.68 21.25 -3.87
C LEU A 82 4.90 22.53 -3.47
N PRO A 83 5.52 23.72 -3.28
CA PRO A 83 4.81 24.93 -2.92
C PRO A 83 3.67 25.31 -3.90
N HIS A 84 3.78 24.91 -5.17
CA HIS A 84 2.77 25.19 -6.18
C HIS A 84 1.49 24.37 -6.03
N VAL A 85 1.57 23.20 -5.37
CA VAL A 85 0.45 22.27 -5.25
C VAL A 85 0.03 21.94 -3.82
N ARG A 86 0.87 22.23 -2.82
CA ARG A 86 0.60 21.88 -1.41
C ARG A 86 -0.69 22.49 -0.82
N HIS A 87 -1.23 23.54 -1.44
CA HIS A 87 -2.48 24.17 -1.02
C HIS A 87 -3.73 23.46 -1.57
N LEU A 88 -3.55 22.56 -2.53
CA LEU A 88 -4.64 21.79 -3.11
C LEU A 88 -5.19 20.80 -2.07
N VAL A 89 -6.47 20.49 -2.21
CA VAL A 89 -7.15 19.52 -1.33
C VAL A 89 -7.60 18.32 -2.13
N VAL A 90 -7.14 17.15 -1.73
CA VAL A 90 -7.60 15.86 -2.26
C VAL A 90 -8.61 15.29 -1.25
N PRO A 91 -9.91 15.26 -1.56
CA PRO A 91 -10.92 14.77 -0.62
C PRO A 91 -10.72 13.30 -0.27
N TRP A 92 -11.03 12.92 0.98
CA TRP A 92 -10.94 11.52 1.44
C TRP A 92 -11.71 10.55 0.54
N ALA A 93 -12.93 10.89 0.15
CA ALA A 93 -13.74 10.06 -0.75
C ALA A 93 -13.05 9.83 -2.10
N ALA A 94 -12.40 10.86 -2.68
CA ALA A 94 -11.63 10.75 -3.91
C ALA A 94 -10.40 9.83 -3.73
N ALA A 95 -9.68 10.01 -2.62
CA ALA A 95 -8.53 9.19 -2.29
C ALA A 95 -8.88 7.71 -2.16
N LEU A 96 -9.98 7.38 -1.48
CA LEU A 96 -10.48 6.01 -1.35
C LEU A 96 -10.91 5.42 -2.70
N ALA A 97 -11.68 6.16 -3.48
CA ALA A 97 -12.16 5.71 -4.78
C ALA A 97 -10.98 5.34 -5.71
N VAL A 98 -9.96 6.19 -5.80
CA VAL A 98 -8.76 5.91 -6.60
C VAL A 98 -7.95 4.76 -6.01
N PHE A 99 -7.80 4.70 -4.69
CA PHE A 99 -7.09 3.60 -4.04
C PHE A 99 -7.73 2.25 -4.36
N GLU A 100 -9.03 2.10 -4.14
CA GLU A 100 -9.74 0.83 -4.33
C GLU A 100 -9.86 0.43 -5.81
N ALA A 101 -10.11 1.40 -6.70
CA ALA A 101 -10.33 1.11 -8.12
C ALA A 101 -9.03 0.95 -8.92
N VAL A 102 -7.93 1.58 -8.50
CA VAL A 102 -6.69 1.63 -9.30
C VAL A 102 -5.49 1.12 -8.53
N THR A 103 -5.19 1.71 -7.36
CA THR A 103 -3.95 1.42 -6.63
C THR A 103 -3.94 -0.02 -6.10
N LEU A 104 -4.98 -0.41 -5.38
CA LEU A 104 -5.07 -1.72 -4.74
C LEU A 104 -5.03 -2.89 -5.73
N PRO A 105 -5.74 -2.86 -6.88
CA PRO A 105 -5.62 -3.88 -7.92
C PRO A 105 -4.20 -4.05 -8.46
N VAL A 106 -3.46 -2.95 -8.67
CA VAL A 106 -2.07 -3.01 -9.13
C VAL A 106 -1.19 -3.74 -8.10
N TRP A 107 -1.34 -3.43 -6.82
CA TRP A 107 -0.56 -4.08 -5.76
C TRP A 107 -0.98 -5.53 -5.53
N TYR A 108 -2.26 -5.84 -5.68
CA TYR A 108 -2.74 -7.22 -5.68
C TYR A 108 -2.06 -8.04 -6.80
N MET A 109 -2.02 -7.51 -8.02
CA MET A 109 -1.33 -8.18 -9.14
C MET A 109 0.19 -8.30 -8.92
N ARG A 110 0.83 -7.31 -8.31
CA ARG A 110 2.25 -7.39 -7.92
C ARG A 110 2.47 -8.50 -6.87
N THR A 111 1.54 -8.67 -5.95
CA THR A 111 1.58 -9.74 -4.95
C THR A 111 1.45 -11.10 -5.60
N LEU A 112 0.52 -11.28 -6.53
CA LEU A 112 0.36 -12.54 -7.27
C LEU A 112 1.60 -12.92 -8.09
N ARG A 113 2.39 -11.96 -8.55
CA ARG A 113 3.63 -12.25 -9.29
C ARG A 113 4.67 -12.98 -8.44
N ILE A 114 4.75 -12.68 -7.13
CA ILE A 114 5.68 -13.32 -6.22
C ILE A 114 5.05 -14.45 -5.41
N TRP A 115 3.74 -14.39 -5.18
CA TRP A 115 2.97 -15.36 -4.40
C TRP A 115 1.66 -15.72 -5.13
N PRO A 116 1.71 -16.55 -6.19
CA PRO A 116 0.50 -16.90 -6.97
C PRO A 116 -0.61 -17.53 -6.13
N GLN A 117 -0.26 -18.26 -5.06
CA GLN A 117 -1.21 -18.90 -4.16
C GLN A 117 -2.15 -17.93 -3.42
N VAL A 118 -1.82 -16.65 -3.38
CA VAL A 118 -2.66 -15.62 -2.73
C VAL A 118 -4.08 -15.57 -3.31
N VAL A 119 -4.27 -15.97 -4.57
CA VAL A 119 -5.60 -16.02 -5.21
C VAL A 119 -6.55 -17.00 -4.52
N GLU A 120 -6.02 -18.05 -3.88
CA GLU A 120 -6.77 -19.11 -3.22
C GLU A 120 -6.94 -18.89 -1.71
N LEU A 121 -6.25 -17.91 -1.14
CA LEU A 121 -6.31 -17.64 0.29
C LEU A 121 -7.63 -16.98 0.70
N PRO A 122 -8.06 -17.16 1.96
CA PRO A 122 -9.09 -16.33 2.57
C PRO A 122 -8.77 -14.84 2.43
N GLY A 123 -9.81 -14.02 2.29
CA GLY A 123 -9.66 -12.60 1.94
C GLY A 123 -8.81 -11.78 2.93
N ASP A 124 -8.84 -12.10 4.22
CA ASP A 124 -7.99 -11.45 5.23
C ASP A 124 -6.52 -11.87 5.10
N CYS A 125 -6.27 -13.16 4.85
CA CYS A 125 -4.91 -13.65 4.60
C CYS A 125 -4.31 -13.00 3.35
N ALA A 126 -5.08 -12.93 2.27
CA ALA A 126 -4.68 -12.26 1.03
C ALA A 126 -4.38 -10.77 1.28
N ALA A 127 -5.23 -10.06 2.03
CA ALA A 127 -5.04 -8.65 2.36
C ALA A 127 -3.77 -8.38 3.18
N ALA A 128 -3.47 -9.23 4.17
CA ALA A 128 -2.24 -9.13 4.95
C ALA A 128 -0.99 -9.23 4.06
N LEU A 129 -0.96 -10.18 3.11
CA LEU A 129 0.15 -10.34 2.17
C LEU A 129 0.24 -9.18 1.16
N VAL A 130 -0.89 -8.67 0.67
CA VAL A 130 -0.91 -7.47 -0.18
C VAL A 130 -0.36 -6.26 0.56
N SER A 131 -0.72 -6.07 1.84
CA SER A 131 -0.17 -5.00 2.67
C SER A 131 1.36 -5.07 2.79
N ILE A 132 1.91 -6.27 2.97
CA ILE A 132 3.36 -6.47 3.03
C ILE A 132 4.00 -6.03 1.72
N VAL A 133 3.47 -6.45 0.57
CA VAL A 133 4.02 -6.10 -0.74
C VAL A 133 3.84 -4.61 -1.04
N PHE A 134 2.73 -4.02 -0.64
CA PHE A 134 2.49 -2.57 -0.75
C PHE A 134 3.58 -1.77 -0.02
N ASN A 135 3.87 -2.14 1.22
CA ASN A 135 4.86 -1.44 2.05
C ASN A 135 6.31 -1.75 1.67
N ARG A 136 6.61 -2.95 1.17
CA ARG A 136 7.97 -3.45 1.00
C ARG A 136 8.41 -3.64 -0.45
N GLY A 137 7.47 -3.59 -1.39
CA GLY A 137 7.73 -3.98 -2.78
C GLY A 137 7.76 -5.50 -2.99
N ALA A 138 7.78 -5.92 -4.26
CA ALA A 138 7.63 -7.31 -4.70
C ALA A 138 8.98 -8.04 -4.95
N SER A 139 10.01 -7.76 -4.14
CA SER A 139 11.30 -8.46 -4.22
C SER A 139 11.40 -9.53 -3.15
N LEU A 140 12.02 -10.67 -3.49
CA LEU A 140 12.28 -11.79 -2.59
C LEU A 140 13.78 -12.00 -2.32
N THR A 141 14.66 -11.12 -2.82
CA THR A 141 16.12 -11.29 -2.75
C THR A 141 16.76 -10.36 -1.73
N GLY A 142 17.81 -10.86 -1.07
CA GLY A 142 18.59 -10.14 -0.07
C GLY A 142 18.06 -10.34 1.37
N ASP A 143 18.92 -10.06 2.37
CA ASP A 143 18.60 -10.30 3.79
C ASP A 143 17.33 -9.58 4.25
N ARG A 144 17.13 -8.35 3.78
CA ARG A 144 15.91 -7.58 4.11
C ARG A 144 14.61 -8.19 3.55
N ARG A 145 14.69 -9.22 2.72
CA ARG A 145 13.56 -9.95 2.09
C ARG A 145 13.47 -11.40 2.54
N ARG A 146 14.30 -11.82 3.48
CA ARG A 146 14.37 -13.21 3.97
C ARG A 146 13.00 -13.75 4.36
N GLU A 147 12.25 -13.01 5.15
CA GLU A 147 10.91 -13.44 5.60
C GLU A 147 9.89 -13.49 4.45
N MET A 148 10.03 -12.62 3.45
CA MET A 148 9.16 -12.69 2.26
C MET A 148 9.48 -13.92 1.41
N ALA A 149 10.75 -14.33 1.32
CA ALA A 149 11.15 -15.58 0.66
C ALA A 149 10.70 -16.82 1.46
N GLU A 150 10.74 -16.76 2.80
CA GLU A 150 10.20 -17.77 3.69
C GLU A 150 8.69 -17.96 3.47
N ILE A 151 7.91 -16.88 3.44
CA ILE A 151 6.48 -16.91 3.12
C ILE A 151 6.22 -17.59 1.77
N GLN A 152 7.06 -17.34 0.76
CA GLN A 152 6.95 -18.05 -0.53
C GLN A 152 7.10 -19.56 -0.37
N GLY A 153 8.06 -20.00 0.44
CA GLY A 153 8.26 -21.43 0.75
C GLY A 153 7.03 -22.03 1.42
N LEU A 154 6.52 -21.37 2.47
CA LEU A 154 5.36 -21.81 3.25
C LEU A 154 4.09 -21.91 2.39
N LEU A 155 3.85 -20.90 1.53
CA LEU A 155 2.72 -20.92 0.58
C LEU A 155 2.80 -22.10 -0.40
N ARG A 156 4.00 -22.44 -0.89
CA ARG A 156 4.19 -23.55 -1.83
C ARG A 156 3.90 -24.92 -1.22
N VAL A 157 4.16 -25.08 0.07
CA VAL A 157 3.94 -26.36 0.77
C VAL A 157 2.63 -26.39 1.56
N GLY A 158 1.86 -25.30 1.56
CA GLY A 158 0.58 -25.21 2.25
C GLY A 158 0.66 -25.01 3.77
N GLU A 159 1.83 -24.66 4.29
CA GLU A 159 2.05 -24.43 5.73
C GLU A 159 1.59 -23.04 6.19
N LEU A 160 0.30 -22.74 5.96
CA LEU A 160 -0.27 -21.41 6.16
C LEU A 160 -0.18 -20.93 7.60
N LYS A 161 -0.25 -21.84 8.58
CA LYS A 161 -0.21 -21.51 10.02
C LYS A 161 1.14 -20.93 10.49
N GLN A 162 2.20 -21.10 9.71
CA GLN A 162 3.54 -20.58 10.03
C GLN A 162 3.77 -19.17 9.45
N ILE A 163 2.92 -18.72 8.51
CA ILE A 163 3.07 -17.42 7.84
C ILE A 163 2.99 -16.25 8.83
N PRO A 164 2.08 -16.23 9.82
CA PRO A 164 2.04 -15.16 10.81
C PRO A 164 3.36 -14.97 11.57
N ASP A 165 4.08 -16.04 11.90
CA ASP A 165 5.36 -15.93 12.59
C ASP A 165 6.45 -15.36 11.68
N ALA A 166 6.48 -15.73 10.41
CA ALA A 166 7.34 -15.11 9.40
C ALA A 166 7.03 -13.60 9.25
N ILE A 167 5.76 -13.19 9.29
CA ILE A 167 5.36 -11.77 9.28
C ILE A 167 5.86 -11.06 10.53
N ARG A 168 5.65 -11.63 11.73
CA ARG A 168 6.11 -11.06 13.01
C ARG A 168 7.62 -10.89 13.04
N SER A 169 8.39 -11.84 12.48
CA SER A 169 9.85 -11.80 12.47
C SER A 169 10.41 -10.66 11.63
N MET A 170 9.64 -10.09 10.69
CA MET A 170 10.04 -8.88 9.97
C MET A 170 10.28 -7.66 10.87
N GLN A 171 9.78 -7.67 12.13
CA GLN A 171 10.01 -6.59 13.09
C GLN A 171 11.50 -6.31 13.34
N ARG A 172 12.38 -7.31 13.13
CA ARG A 172 13.83 -7.16 13.23
C ARG A 172 14.39 -6.03 12.36
N LEU A 173 13.71 -5.69 11.27
CA LEU A 173 14.15 -4.68 10.31
C LEU A 173 13.96 -3.25 10.81
N TRP A 174 13.18 -3.07 11.88
CA TRP A 174 12.82 -1.76 12.41
C TRP A 174 12.90 -1.73 13.95
N PRO A 175 14.11 -1.91 14.52
CA PRO A 175 14.26 -1.93 15.99
C PRO A 175 13.73 -0.65 16.65
N ASP A 176 13.89 0.50 15.97
CA ASP A 176 13.57 1.81 16.50
C ASP A 176 12.27 2.43 15.95
N THR A 177 11.54 1.71 15.06
CA THR A 177 10.31 2.22 14.44
C THR A 177 9.08 1.48 14.95
N ALA A 178 8.51 1.96 16.06
CA ALA A 178 7.39 1.33 16.75
C ALA A 178 6.16 1.12 15.81
N GLY A 179 5.86 2.08 14.93
CA GLY A 179 4.73 2.01 13.99
C GLY A 179 4.86 0.84 13.01
N LEU A 180 6.05 0.64 12.42
CA LEU A 180 6.27 -0.49 11.50
C LEU A 180 6.26 -1.84 12.22
N ARG A 181 6.77 -1.92 13.45
CA ARG A 181 6.66 -3.14 14.26
C ARG A 181 5.22 -3.47 14.60
N ARG A 182 4.43 -2.46 14.97
CA ARG A 182 2.98 -2.63 15.22
C ARG A 182 2.28 -3.14 13.97
N ARG A 183 2.53 -2.53 12.81
CA ARG A 183 1.97 -2.96 11.53
C ARG A 183 2.26 -4.45 11.24
N ARG A 184 3.49 -4.93 11.46
CA ARG A 184 3.83 -6.37 11.26
C ARG A 184 3.03 -7.29 12.20
N ARG A 185 2.78 -6.88 13.45
CA ARG A 185 1.92 -7.64 14.36
C ARG A 185 0.47 -7.69 13.87
N GLU A 186 -0.08 -6.52 13.55
CA GLU A 186 -1.47 -6.41 13.09
C GLU A 186 -1.72 -7.15 11.77
N GLU A 187 -0.76 -7.14 10.83
CA GLU A 187 -0.82 -7.96 9.61
C GLU A 187 -0.77 -9.46 9.90
N ALA A 188 0.04 -9.90 10.87
CA ALA A 188 0.06 -11.28 11.30
C ALA A 188 -1.26 -11.69 11.97
N GLU A 189 -1.83 -10.83 12.81
CA GLU A 189 -3.14 -11.05 13.45
C GLU A 189 -4.28 -11.10 12.42
N LEU A 190 -4.24 -10.26 11.40
CA LEU A 190 -5.21 -10.31 10.31
C LEU A 190 -5.12 -11.63 9.53
N PHE A 191 -3.88 -12.11 9.29
CA PHE A 191 -3.66 -13.39 8.64
C PHE A 191 -4.18 -14.56 9.49
N ASP A 192 -3.81 -14.59 10.78
CA ASP A 192 -4.29 -15.60 11.74
C ASP A 192 -5.81 -15.67 11.77
N ALA A 193 -6.46 -14.50 11.86
CA ALA A 193 -7.91 -14.41 11.89
C ALA A 193 -8.57 -14.92 10.59
N GLY A 194 -7.92 -14.72 9.45
CA GLY A 194 -8.39 -15.23 8.15
C GLY A 194 -8.29 -16.75 8.01
N LEU A 195 -7.44 -17.42 8.79
CA LEU A 195 -7.33 -18.87 8.79
C LEU A 195 -8.45 -19.57 9.59
N VAL A 196 -9.11 -18.83 10.48
CA VAL A 196 -10.26 -19.37 11.22
C VAL A 196 -11.48 -19.32 10.30
N PRO A 197 -12.17 -20.46 10.04
CA PRO A 197 -13.42 -20.43 9.28
C PRO A 197 -14.38 -19.43 9.94
N ALA A 198 -15.06 -18.60 9.15
CA ALA A 198 -16.16 -17.79 9.64
C ALA A 198 -17.17 -18.80 10.27
N GLY A 199 -17.34 -18.77 11.59
CA GLY A 199 -18.22 -19.68 12.28
C GLY A 199 -19.63 -19.63 11.68
N GLU A 200 -20.24 -20.81 11.57
CA GLU A 200 -21.64 -20.98 11.22
C GLU A 200 -22.55 -20.22 12.21
#